data_df2c2fb6097817c2647808a7b9718f69
#
_entry.id   df2c2fb6097817c2647808a7b9718f69
#
_cell.length_a   1.000
_cell.length_b   1.000
_cell.length_c   1.000
_cell.angle_alpha   90.00
_cell.angle_beta   90.00
_cell.angle_gamma   90.00
#
_symmetry.space_group_name_H-M   'P 1'
#
loop_
_entity.id
_entity.type
_entity.pdbx_description
1 polymer ?
#
loop_
_entity_poly.entity_id
_entity_poly.type
_entity_poly.pdbx_seq_one_letter_code
_entity_poly.pdbx_strand_id
1 'polypeptide(L)'
;MAKLRPDLKLSQLINISFGFFGVQIAYALQSANISRIFATLGADPHQLSFFWILPPLMGMIVQPIIGMLSDKTWCRFGRRIPYLFIGALIAVIVMALLPNAGSFGLTTQVVCWGLTGSMIFGLFSLMFLDTSINVAMQPFKMMVGDMVNEKQKTQAYSIQSFLCNLGSVVGYLFPYIFTFLGVQNVAPEGVIPNSVIYSFYIGAAILILCVIYTTINVKEYSPKQLEAMPEIQEEEPAAGTTTTASHGKKPSIGYTFLSIGLVQFFCWAGFMYMWSYSAGAIAEMCWGTTDTHSAGYQEAGNWNGVCYAIQAIGSVIWAACIPFISKALRSDKMCYTLSLVLGGLGFISMLWIHDQYLLWVAYLLVGCGWAAMLAFPFIFFTNALQGNPKMGTYLGLFNCTICLPQIVAAVLGGSLLGMVGTQVGMLAVAGVLLVCGGLAVWSIKAK
;
A
#
# COMPACT_ATOMS: atom_id res chain seq x y z
N MET A 1 -34.12 -16.56 -20.10
CA MET A 1 -32.86 -17.07 -19.59
C MET A 1 -31.93 -15.87 -19.40
N ALA A 2 -31.52 -15.56 -18.17
CA ALA A 2 -30.51 -14.51 -17.89
C ALA A 2 -29.20 -14.92 -18.58
N LYS A 3 -28.58 -14.02 -19.34
CA LYS A 3 -27.30 -14.30 -19.98
C LYS A 3 -26.23 -14.23 -18.92
N LEU A 4 -25.54 -15.32 -18.65
CA LEU A 4 -24.34 -15.37 -17.80
C LEU A 4 -23.23 -14.52 -18.41
N ARG A 5 -22.40 -13.88 -17.54
CA ARG A 5 -21.17 -13.24 -18.00
C ARG A 5 -20.30 -14.28 -18.73
N PRO A 6 -19.81 -13.99 -19.94
CA PRO A 6 -19.02 -14.95 -20.71
C PRO A 6 -17.70 -15.25 -20.05
N ASP A 7 -17.16 -16.44 -20.30
CA ASP A 7 -15.79 -16.76 -19.91
C ASP A 7 -14.81 -15.89 -20.70
N LEU A 8 -13.91 -15.24 -19.99
CA LEU A 8 -12.86 -14.39 -20.56
C LEU A 8 -11.59 -15.20 -20.81
N LYS A 9 -10.91 -14.89 -21.92
CA LYS A 9 -9.59 -15.46 -22.22
C LYS A 9 -8.55 -14.91 -21.22
N LEU A 10 -7.49 -15.66 -20.98
CA LEU A 10 -6.40 -15.23 -20.09
C LEU A 10 -5.85 -13.82 -20.46
N SER A 11 -5.70 -13.54 -21.75
CA SER A 11 -5.27 -12.21 -22.22
C SER A 11 -6.26 -11.10 -21.83
N GLN A 12 -7.55 -11.36 -21.82
CA GLN A 12 -8.56 -10.38 -21.40
C GLN A 12 -8.52 -10.15 -19.90
N LEU A 13 -8.30 -11.19 -19.11
CA LEU A 13 -8.10 -11.08 -17.65
C LEU A 13 -6.85 -10.25 -17.32
N ILE A 14 -5.76 -10.45 -18.07
CA ILE A 14 -4.54 -9.64 -17.92
C ILE A 14 -4.83 -8.18 -18.31
N ASN A 15 -5.50 -7.94 -19.44
CA ASN A 15 -5.78 -6.58 -19.93
C ASN A 15 -6.60 -5.75 -18.93
N ILE A 16 -7.57 -6.36 -18.22
CA ILE A 16 -8.38 -5.69 -17.20
C ILE A 16 -7.51 -5.14 -16.07
N SER A 17 -6.44 -5.85 -15.70
CA SER A 17 -5.59 -5.49 -14.56
C SER A 17 -4.25 -4.86 -14.97
N PHE A 18 -3.91 -4.79 -16.27
CA PHE A 18 -2.59 -4.39 -16.73
C PHE A 18 -2.22 -2.95 -16.34
N GLY A 19 -3.16 -2.01 -16.43
CA GLY A 19 -2.93 -0.64 -16.01
C GLY A 19 -2.66 -0.51 -14.52
N PHE A 20 -3.09 -1.47 -13.71
CA PHE A 20 -2.82 -1.49 -12.27
C PHE A 20 -1.32 -1.70 -11.96
N PHE A 21 -0.59 -2.41 -12.83
CA PHE A 21 0.87 -2.50 -12.78
C PHE A 21 1.51 -1.11 -12.81
N GLY A 22 1.10 -0.23 -13.74
CA GLY A 22 1.60 1.14 -13.83
C GLY A 22 1.23 1.99 -12.60
N VAL A 23 0.00 1.87 -12.09
CA VAL A 23 -0.44 2.57 -10.87
C VAL A 23 0.40 2.15 -9.66
N GLN A 24 0.75 0.87 -9.56
CA GLN A 24 1.57 0.37 -8.47
C GLN A 24 3.04 0.81 -8.55
N ILE A 25 3.58 1.02 -9.75
CA ILE A 25 4.91 1.66 -9.90
C ILE A 25 4.88 3.07 -9.30
N ALA A 26 3.86 3.88 -9.61
CA ALA A 26 3.73 5.23 -9.06
C ALA A 26 3.61 5.20 -7.53
N TYR A 27 2.78 4.33 -6.98
CA TYR A 27 2.61 4.16 -5.54
C TYR A 27 3.90 3.68 -4.86
N ALA A 28 4.65 2.76 -5.47
CA ALA A 28 5.93 2.27 -4.95
C ALA A 28 7.00 3.36 -4.95
N LEU A 29 7.13 4.12 -6.03
CA LEU A 29 8.06 5.27 -6.10
C LEU A 29 7.76 6.29 -5.02
N GLN A 30 6.49 6.61 -4.81
CA GLN A 30 6.04 7.47 -3.73
C GLN A 30 6.42 6.90 -2.37
N SER A 31 6.00 5.68 -2.05
CA SER A 31 6.19 5.10 -0.72
C SER A 31 7.67 4.90 -0.33
N ALA A 32 8.55 4.64 -1.29
CA ALA A 32 9.97 4.48 -1.02
C ALA A 32 10.75 5.81 -0.93
N ASN A 33 10.27 6.87 -1.60
CA ASN A 33 11.07 8.08 -1.77
C ASN A 33 10.51 9.34 -1.09
N ILE A 34 9.27 9.35 -0.61
CA ILE A 34 8.67 10.57 -0.02
C ILE A 34 9.49 11.09 1.16
N SER A 35 9.83 10.24 2.13
CA SER A 35 10.65 10.66 3.28
C SER A 35 12.03 11.17 2.84
N ARG A 36 12.66 10.50 1.87
CA ARG A 36 13.93 10.93 1.26
C ARG A 36 13.79 12.29 0.57
N ILE A 37 12.75 12.49 -0.23
CA ILE A 37 12.48 13.75 -0.93
C ILE A 37 12.34 14.89 0.07
N PHE A 38 11.47 14.77 1.08
CA PHE A 38 11.27 15.82 2.06
C PHE A 38 12.51 16.06 2.93
N ALA A 39 13.25 15.02 3.31
CA ALA A 39 14.51 15.15 4.01
C ALA A 39 15.55 15.93 3.17
N THR A 40 15.67 15.63 1.87
CA THR A 40 16.55 16.36 0.94
C THR A 40 16.10 17.83 0.75
N LEU A 41 14.79 18.11 0.81
CA LEU A 41 14.26 19.49 0.78
C LEU A 41 14.48 20.24 2.10
N GLY A 42 15.09 19.61 3.11
CA GLY A 42 15.45 20.21 4.39
C GLY A 42 14.45 19.97 5.52
N ALA A 43 13.54 18.99 5.38
CA ALA A 43 12.65 18.62 6.47
C ALA A 43 13.42 17.96 7.62
N ASP A 44 13.16 18.43 8.84
CA ASP A 44 13.66 17.79 10.05
C ASP A 44 13.10 16.38 10.20
N PRO A 45 13.88 15.38 10.67
CA PRO A 45 13.39 14.02 10.92
C PRO A 45 12.11 13.96 11.76
N HIS A 46 11.93 14.90 12.71
CA HIS A 46 10.70 15.00 13.52
C HIS A 46 9.46 15.42 12.70
N GLN A 47 9.66 16.05 11.54
CA GLN A 47 8.57 16.48 10.64
C GLN A 47 8.20 15.40 9.61
N LEU A 48 9.09 14.42 9.34
CA LEU A 48 8.90 13.45 8.25
C LEU A 48 7.58 12.68 8.35
N SER A 49 7.20 12.24 9.55
CA SER A 49 5.94 11.53 9.74
C SER A 49 4.71 12.38 9.45
N PHE A 50 4.79 13.71 9.61
CA PHE A 50 3.68 14.62 9.33
C PHE A 50 3.26 14.59 7.85
N PHE A 51 4.23 14.49 6.93
CA PHE A 51 3.92 14.40 5.50
C PHE A 51 3.14 13.13 5.15
N TRP A 52 3.27 12.09 5.94
CA TRP A 52 2.56 10.81 5.77
C TRP A 52 1.11 10.82 6.26
N ILE A 53 0.59 11.93 6.75
CA ILE A 53 -0.84 12.09 7.06
C ILE A 53 -1.67 12.08 5.75
N LEU A 54 -1.13 12.66 4.67
CA LEU A 54 -1.86 12.87 3.42
C LEU A 54 -2.30 11.58 2.73
N PRO A 55 -1.43 10.55 2.52
CA PRO A 55 -1.83 9.33 1.82
C PRO A 55 -3.07 8.65 2.43
N PRO A 56 -3.12 8.30 3.72
CA PRO A 56 -4.30 7.67 4.30
C PRO A 56 -5.51 8.60 4.34
N LEU A 57 -5.31 9.92 4.52
CA LEU A 57 -6.40 10.88 4.50
C LEU A 57 -7.05 10.95 3.12
N MET A 58 -6.24 11.07 2.06
CA MET A 58 -6.75 11.08 0.69
C MET A 58 -7.40 9.75 0.33
N GLY A 59 -6.82 8.62 0.72
CA GLY A 59 -7.40 7.29 0.52
C GLY A 59 -8.78 7.15 1.16
N MET A 60 -8.94 7.65 2.38
CA MET A 60 -10.20 7.59 3.13
C MET A 60 -11.30 8.45 2.50
N ILE A 61 -10.94 9.61 1.93
CA ILE A 61 -11.90 10.56 1.34
C ILE A 61 -12.19 10.22 -0.12
N VAL A 62 -11.15 10.04 -0.93
CA VAL A 62 -11.25 9.97 -2.39
C VAL A 62 -11.85 8.65 -2.87
N GLN A 63 -11.45 7.52 -2.28
CA GLN A 63 -11.90 6.20 -2.76
C GLN A 63 -13.43 6.04 -2.70
N PRO A 64 -14.14 6.36 -1.59
CA PRO A 64 -15.59 6.28 -1.56
C PRO A 64 -16.28 7.23 -2.56
N ILE A 65 -15.75 8.45 -2.69
CA ILE A 65 -16.31 9.45 -3.61
C ILE A 65 -16.21 8.95 -5.05
N ILE A 66 -15.04 8.47 -5.47
CA ILE A 66 -14.83 7.96 -6.83
C ILE A 66 -15.63 6.67 -7.07
N GLY A 67 -15.74 5.81 -6.06
CA GLY A 67 -16.63 4.64 -6.13
C GLY A 67 -18.05 5.05 -6.49
N MET A 68 -18.64 5.95 -5.71
CA MET A 68 -20.03 6.44 -5.93
C MET A 68 -20.20 7.19 -7.25
N LEU A 69 -19.25 8.05 -7.61
CA LEU A 69 -19.33 8.82 -8.85
C LEU A 69 -19.23 7.90 -10.08
N SER A 70 -18.28 6.97 -10.06
CA SER A 70 -18.08 6.05 -11.17
C SER A 70 -19.26 5.07 -11.35
N ASP A 71 -20.01 4.76 -10.29
CA ASP A 71 -21.24 3.96 -10.40
C ASP A 71 -22.36 4.68 -11.15
N LYS A 72 -22.43 6.03 -11.02
CA LYS A 72 -23.46 6.86 -11.65
C LYS A 72 -23.08 7.35 -13.05
N THR A 73 -21.81 7.25 -13.41
CA THR A 73 -21.31 7.76 -14.70
C THR A 73 -21.42 6.68 -15.77
N TRP A 74 -21.83 7.06 -16.96
CA TRP A 74 -21.74 6.25 -18.17
C TRP A 74 -21.40 7.14 -19.37
N CYS A 75 -20.34 6.82 -20.08
CA CYS A 75 -19.95 7.49 -21.33
C CYS A 75 -19.48 6.49 -22.39
N ARG A 76 -19.08 6.98 -23.57
CA ARG A 76 -18.65 6.11 -24.69
C ARG A 76 -17.43 5.22 -24.35
N PHE A 77 -16.65 5.58 -23.32
CA PHE A 77 -15.47 4.81 -22.88
C PHE A 77 -15.80 3.83 -21.74
N GLY A 78 -17.01 3.85 -21.19
CA GLY A 78 -17.42 3.07 -20.04
C GLY A 78 -17.74 3.93 -18.82
N ARG A 79 -17.84 3.30 -17.64
CA ARG A 79 -18.09 4.00 -16.37
C ARG A 79 -16.84 4.14 -15.50
N ARG A 80 -15.91 3.19 -15.55
CA ARG A 80 -14.68 3.15 -14.74
C ARG A 80 -13.49 3.78 -15.45
N ILE A 81 -13.33 3.50 -16.75
CA ILE A 81 -12.20 3.93 -17.58
C ILE A 81 -11.97 5.45 -17.56
N PRO A 82 -12.98 6.33 -17.62
CA PRO A 82 -12.74 7.77 -17.58
C PRO A 82 -12.03 8.24 -16.31
N TYR A 83 -12.44 7.73 -15.15
CA TYR A 83 -11.81 8.08 -13.87
C TYR A 83 -10.38 7.56 -13.78
N LEU A 84 -10.17 6.32 -14.21
CA LEU A 84 -8.87 5.70 -14.30
C LEU A 84 -7.91 6.51 -15.18
N PHE A 85 -8.36 6.93 -16.36
CA PHE A 85 -7.56 7.71 -17.30
C PHE A 85 -7.25 9.12 -16.78
N ILE A 86 -8.24 9.83 -16.27
CA ILE A 86 -8.07 11.18 -15.69
C ILE A 86 -7.16 11.13 -14.47
N GLY A 87 -7.36 10.16 -13.56
CA GLY A 87 -6.51 9.97 -12.39
C GLY A 87 -5.05 9.72 -12.79
N ALA A 88 -4.82 8.82 -13.76
CA ALA A 88 -3.48 8.55 -14.26
C ALA A 88 -2.83 9.76 -14.94
N LEU A 89 -3.60 10.53 -15.73
CA LEU A 89 -3.09 11.72 -16.40
C LEU A 89 -2.62 12.78 -15.41
N ILE A 90 -3.42 13.04 -14.36
CA ILE A 90 -3.04 13.98 -13.30
C ILE A 90 -1.85 13.44 -12.52
N ALA A 91 -1.82 12.13 -12.18
CA ALA A 91 -0.69 11.50 -11.50
C ALA A 91 0.62 11.66 -12.28
N VAL A 92 0.61 11.48 -13.60
CA VAL A 92 1.79 11.68 -14.47
C VAL A 92 2.34 13.09 -14.39
N ILE A 93 1.47 14.10 -14.43
CA ILE A 93 1.87 15.51 -14.31
C ILE A 93 2.51 15.75 -12.94
N VAL A 94 1.88 15.27 -11.89
CA VAL A 94 2.37 15.48 -10.52
C VAL A 94 3.64 14.69 -10.24
N MET A 95 3.78 13.48 -10.81
CA MET A 95 5.03 12.71 -10.75
C MET A 95 6.20 13.43 -11.42
N ALA A 96 5.94 14.28 -12.40
CA ALA A 96 6.97 15.15 -12.97
C ALA A 96 7.26 16.38 -12.10
N LEU A 97 6.29 16.89 -11.38
CA LEU A 97 6.44 18.11 -10.55
C LEU A 97 7.10 17.82 -9.19
N LEU A 98 6.64 16.78 -8.49
CA LEU A 98 7.07 16.47 -7.12
C LEU A 98 8.59 16.35 -6.94
N PRO A 99 9.31 15.55 -7.73
CA PRO A 99 10.76 15.41 -7.57
C PRO A 99 11.56 16.66 -8.02
N ASN A 100 10.90 17.62 -8.65
CA ASN A 100 11.53 18.89 -9.05
C ASN A 100 11.24 20.03 -8.06
N ALA A 101 10.61 19.77 -6.93
CA ALA A 101 10.24 20.79 -5.94
C ALA A 101 11.42 21.67 -5.50
N GLY A 102 12.63 21.11 -5.38
CA GLY A 102 13.85 21.84 -5.04
C GLY A 102 14.46 22.65 -6.19
N SER A 103 14.07 22.37 -7.45
CA SER A 103 14.68 23.00 -8.64
C SER A 103 13.90 24.22 -9.15
N PHE A 104 12.73 24.52 -8.61
CA PHE A 104 11.89 25.65 -9.09
C PHE A 104 12.30 27.02 -8.53
N GLY A 105 13.43 27.11 -7.82
CA GLY A 105 13.89 28.38 -7.23
C GLY A 105 12.94 28.93 -6.16
N LEU A 106 12.17 28.07 -5.51
CA LEU A 106 11.28 28.44 -4.41
C LEU A 106 12.10 28.81 -3.17
N THR A 107 11.54 29.65 -2.32
CA THR A 107 12.24 30.11 -1.12
C THR A 107 12.69 28.96 -0.21
N THR A 108 13.94 29.01 0.19
CA THR A 108 14.52 28.12 1.22
C THR A 108 14.28 28.64 2.64
N GLN A 109 13.76 29.89 2.77
CA GLN A 109 13.36 30.42 4.07
C GLN A 109 12.05 29.78 4.53
N VAL A 110 11.93 29.64 5.84
CA VAL A 110 10.70 29.15 6.48
C VAL A 110 9.56 30.15 6.21
N VAL A 111 8.48 29.68 5.57
CA VAL A 111 7.30 30.47 5.23
C VAL A 111 6.24 30.35 6.33
N CYS A 112 5.90 29.13 6.73
CA CYS A 112 4.92 28.85 7.78
C CYS A 112 5.17 27.48 8.43
N TRP A 113 4.84 27.35 9.69
CA TRP A 113 4.92 26.10 10.47
C TRP A 113 6.25 25.32 10.34
N GLY A 114 7.36 26.02 10.16
CA GLY A 114 8.67 25.39 9.97
C GLY A 114 8.91 24.82 8.57
N LEU A 115 8.01 25.08 7.59
CA LEU A 115 8.11 24.58 6.22
C LEU A 115 8.68 25.65 5.29
N THR A 116 9.59 25.25 4.40
CA THR A 116 10.11 26.09 3.30
C THR A 116 9.12 26.11 2.12
N GLY A 117 9.32 27.05 1.18
CA GLY A 117 8.50 27.10 -0.04
C GLY A 117 8.56 25.81 -0.85
N SER A 118 9.74 25.19 -0.95
CA SER A 118 9.93 23.89 -1.62
C SER A 118 9.18 22.75 -0.93
N MET A 119 9.18 22.70 0.41
CA MET A 119 8.43 21.71 1.17
C MET A 119 6.92 21.89 1.00
N ILE A 120 6.42 23.14 1.03
CA ILE A 120 5.00 23.45 0.82
C ILE A 120 4.58 23.00 -0.57
N PHE A 121 5.36 23.31 -1.60
CA PHE A 121 5.09 22.84 -2.96
C PHE A 121 5.10 21.31 -3.04
N GLY A 122 6.09 20.66 -2.40
CA GLY A 122 6.15 19.20 -2.30
C GLY A 122 4.93 18.60 -1.61
N LEU A 123 4.44 19.24 -0.53
CA LEU A 123 3.26 18.80 0.23
C LEU A 123 1.98 18.86 -0.63
N PHE A 124 1.76 19.96 -1.35
CA PHE A 124 0.64 20.06 -2.30
C PHE A 124 0.77 19.04 -3.44
N SER A 125 1.98 18.89 -4.00
CA SER A 125 2.23 17.89 -5.03
C SER A 125 1.94 16.47 -4.51
N LEU A 126 2.36 16.13 -3.29
CA LEU A 126 2.06 14.85 -2.67
C LEU A 126 0.54 14.64 -2.49
N MET A 127 -0.19 15.66 -2.03
CA MET A 127 -1.63 15.60 -1.88
C MET A 127 -2.33 15.33 -3.21
N PHE A 128 -1.92 16.02 -4.28
CA PHE A 128 -2.48 15.78 -5.62
C PHE A 128 -2.07 14.41 -6.19
N LEU A 129 -0.85 13.93 -5.91
CA LEU A 129 -0.40 12.62 -6.31
C LEU A 129 -1.24 11.53 -5.63
N ASP A 130 -1.42 11.60 -4.32
CA ASP A 130 -2.24 10.64 -3.58
C ASP A 130 -3.69 10.66 -4.05
N THR A 131 -4.26 11.85 -4.24
CA THR A 131 -5.61 12.00 -4.78
C THR A 131 -5.72 11.31 -6.13
N SER A 132 -4.83 11.60 -7.06
CA SER A 132 -4.89 11.10 -8.44
C SER A 132 -4.61 9.59 -8.53
N ILE A 133 -3.68 9.08 -7.73
CA ILE A 133 -3.43 7.63 -7.62
C ILE A 133 -4.69 6.92 -7.09
N ASN A 134 -5.35 7.45 -6.06
CA ASN A 134 -6.58 6.87 -5.51
C ASN A 134 -7.75 6.94 -6.51
N VAL A 135 -7.85 8.03 -7.30
CA VAL A 135 -8.82 8.16 -8.39
C VAL A 135 -8.61 7.08 -9.46
N ALA A 136 -7.36 6.78 -9.82
CA ALA A 136 -7.02 5.74 -10.79
C ALA A 136 -7.17 4.32 -10.21
N MET A 137 -6.76 4.11 -8.96
CA MET A 137 -6.72 2.80 -8.31
C MET A 137 -8.11 2.21 -8.07
N GLN A 138 -9.07 3.04 -7.64
CA GLN A 138 -10.40 2.57 -7.25
C GLN A 138 -11.15 1.89 -8.42
N PRO A 139 -11.18 2.43 -9.66
CA PRO A 139 -11.76 1.75 -10.80
C PRO A 139 -11.16 0.37 -11.08
N PHE A 140 -9.83 0.19 -10.94
CA PHE A 140 -9.22 -1.12 -11.16
C PHE A 140 -9.71 -2.18 -10.17
N LYS A 141 -9.86 -1.83 -8.90
CA LYS A 141 -10.39 -2.74 -7.88
C LYS A 141 -11.81 -3.20 -8.22
N MET A 142 -12.61 -2.32 -8.83
CA MET A 142 -14.01 -2.59 -9.15
C MET A 142 -14.20 -3.30 -10.49
N MET A 143 -13.33 -3.05 -11.49
CA MET A 143 -13.47 -3.62 -12.85
C MET A 143 -13.48 -5.15 -12.86
N VAL A 144 -12.66 -5.80 -12.03
CA VAL A 144 -12.67 -7.27 -11.93
C VAL A 144 -14.04 -7.76 -11.46
N GLY A 145 -14.62 -7.14 -10.44
CA GLY A 145 -15.96 -7.47 -9.95
C GLY A 145 -17.05 -7.21 -11.00
N ASP A 146 -16.92 -6.11 -11.78
CA ASP A 146 -17.91 -5.71 -12.77
C ASP A 146 -17.90 -6.59 -14.05
N MET A 147 -16.72 -7.10 -14.45
CA MET A 147 -16.51 -7.70 -15.77
C MET A 147 -16.33 -9.22 -15.75
N VAL A 148 -15.82 -9.77 -14.66
CA VAL A 148 -15.43 -11.18 -14.58
C VAL A 148 -16.57 -11.99 -13.95
N ASN A 149 -16.81 -13.20 -14.50
CA ASN A 149 -17.79 -14.13 -13.92
C ASN A 149 -17.25 -14.79 -12.64
N GLU A 150 -18.14 -15.34 -11.80
CA GLU A 150 -17.79 -15.92 -10.50
C GLU A 150 -16.72 -17.02 -10.59
N LYS A 151 -16.77 -17.86 -11.64
CA LYS A 151 -15.83 -18.96 -11.84
C LYS A 151 -14.39 -18.48 -12.03
N GLN A 152 -14.21 -17.30 -12.65
CA GLN A 152 -12.89 -16.75 -12.98
C GLN A 152 -12.45 -15.63 -12.03
N LYS A 153 -13.29 -15.17 -11.10
CA LYS A 153 -12.94 -14.08 -10.16
C LYS A 153 -11.66 -14.35 -9.40
N THR A 154 -11.50 -15.56 -8.85
CA THR A 154 -10.27 -15.92 -8.12
C THR A 154 -9.02 -15.80 -9.00
N GLN A 155 -9.10 -16.28 -10.25
CA GLN A 155 -8.00 -16.17 -11.20
C GLN A 155 -7.70 -14.71 -11.56
N ALA A 156 -8.75 -13.91 -11.80
CA ALA A 156 -8.61 -12.50 -12.14
C ALA A 156 -7.97 -11.68 -11.01
N TYR A 157 -8.42 -11.88 -9.76
CA TYR A 157 -7.81 -11.23 -8.60
C TYR A 157 -6.38 -11.71 -8.34
N SER A 158 -6.04 -12.96 -8.62
CA SER A 158 -4.67 -13.47 -8.54
C SER A 158 -3.77 -12.78 -9.56
N ILE A 159 -4.22 -12.63 -10.80
CA ILE A 159 -3.50 -11.89 -11.86
C ILE A 159 -3.33 -10.42 -11.44
N GLN A 160 -4.38 -9.78 -10.93
CA GLN A 160 -4.32 -8.40 -10.46
C GLN A 160 -3.31 -8.24 -9.33
N SER A 161 -3.32 -9.15 -8.34
CA SER A 161 -2.37 -9.15 -7.23
C SER A 161 -0.93 -9.37 -7.71
N PHE A 162 -0.71 -10.27 -8.65
CA PHE A 162 0.61 -10.49 -9.25
C PHE A 162 1.14 -9.22 -9.95
N LEU A 163 0.34 -8.60 -10.80
CA LEU A 163 0.71 -7.37 -11.51
C LEU A 163 0.95 -6.20 -10.53
N CYS A 164 0.16 -6.11 -9.48
CA CYS A 164 0.31 -5.14 -8.40
C CYS A 164 1.68 -5.28 -7.72
N ASN A 165 2.01 -6.49 -7.25
CA ASN A 165 3.29 -6.75 -6.57
C ASN A 165 4.48 -6.58 -7.52
N LEU A 166 4.37 -7.03 -8.76
CA LEU A 166 5.42 -6.84 -9.77
C LEU A 166 5.68 -5.36 -10.03
N GLY A 167 4.62 -4.55 -10.15
CA GLY A 167 4.72 -3.09 -10.29
C GLY A 167 5.41 -2.44 -9.09
N SER A 168 5.08 -2.90 -7.88
CA SER A 168 5.72 -2.40 -6.67
C SER A 168 7.22 -2.71 -6.64
N VAL A 169 7.62 -3.95 -6.93
CA VAL A 169 9.04 -4.35 -6.99
C VAL A 169 9.81 -3.52 -8.01
N VAL A 170 9.25 -3.35 -9.22
CA VAL A 170 9.88 -2.54 -10.29
C VAL A 170 10.02 -1.10 -9.86
N GLY A 171 8.98 -0.48 -9.29
CA GLY A 171 9.01 0.90 -8.81
C GLY A 171 10.03 1.12 -7.71
N TYR A 172 10.12 0.21 -6.74
CA TYR A 172 11.09 0.28 -5.64
C TYR A 172 12.55 0.22 -6.14
N LEU A 173 12.83 -0.54 -7.18
CA LEU A 173 14.19 -0.74 -7.68
C LEU A 173 14.68 0.38 -8.62
N PHE A 174 13.80 1.24 -9.15
CA PHE A 174 14.19 2.23 -10.16
C PHE A 174 15.35 3.15 -9.74
N PRO A 175 15.37 3.81 -8.56
CA PRO A 175 16.49 4.68 -8.19
C PRO A 175 17.82 3.92 -8.11
N TYR A 176 17.80 2.69 -7.62
CA TYR A 176 18.96 1.81 -7.57
C TYR A 176 19.46 1.45 -8.98
N ILE A 177 18.54 1.01 -9.87
CA ILE A 177 18.85 0.64 -11.25
C ILE A 177 19.46 1.84 -12.00
N PHE A 178 18.88 3.03 -11.89
CA PHE A 178 19.42 4.22 -12.55
C PHE A 178 20.80 4.60 -12.04
N THR A 179 21.05 4.49 -10.75
CA THR A 179 22.39 4.71 -10.18
C THR A 179 23.39 3.68 -10.70
N PHE A 180 22.98 2.41 -10.78
CA PHE A 180 23.81 1.34 -11.35
C PHE A 180 24.13 1.59 -12.83
N LEU A 181 23.22 2.21 -13.59
CA LEU A 181 23.43 2.63 -14.98
C LEU A 181 24.25 3.94 -15.13
N GLY A 182 24.76 4.48 -14.03
CA GLY A 182 25.61 5.66 -14.03
C GLY A 182 24.90 7.01 -13.88
N VAL A 183 23.60 7.02 -13.56
CA VAL A 183 22.87 8.26 -13.25
C VAL A 183 23.32 8.78 -11.87
N GLN A 184 23.60 10.08 -11.79
CA GLN A 184 24.04 10.73 -10.56
C GLN A 184 23.00 10.58 -9.45
N ASN A 185 23.47 10.14 -8.27
CA ASN A 185 22.68 9.95 -7.07
C ASN A 185 22.94 11.02 -6.00
N VAL A 186 23.75 12.01 -6.31
CA VAL A 186 24.06 13.17 -5.45
C VAL A 186 23.67 14.43 -6.21
N ALA A 187 23.14 15.42 -5.49
CA ALA A 187 22.74 16.71 -6.04
C ALA A 187 23.14 17.84 -5.06
N PRO A 188 23.13 19.10 -5.50
CA PRO A 188 23.29 20.25 -4.63
C PRO A 188 22.25 20.26 -3.50
N GLU A 189 22.56 21.00 -2.43
CA GLU A 189 21.66 21.15 -1.29
C GLU A 189 20.27 21.61 -1.70
N GLY A 190 19.24 20.96 -1.16
CA GLY A 190 17.84 21.25 -1.47
C GLY A 190 17.36 20.73 -2.84
N VAL A 191 18.20 20.07 -3.62
CA VAL A 191 17.85 19.49 -4.94
C VAL A 191 17.83 17.97 -4.84
N ILE A 192 16.80 17.37 -5.42
CA ILE A 192 16.62 15.91 -5.42
C ILE A 192 17.53 15.29 -6.48
N PRO A 193 18.23 14.17 -6.17
CA PRO A 193 19.12 13.50 -7.13
C PRO A 193 18.43 13.05 -8.41
N ASN A 194 19.15 13.10 -9.53
CA ASN A 194 18.67 12.71 -10.84
C ASN A 194 18.19 11.25 -10.90
N SER A 195 18.80 10.35 -10.12
CA SER A 195 18.36 8.95 -9.99
C SER A 195 16.89 8.85 -9.55
N VAL A 196 16.46 9.70 -8.62
CA VAL A 196 15.06 9.77 -8.16
C VAL A 196 14.20 10.47 -9.20
N ILE A 197 14.62 11.62 -9.73
CA ILE A 197 13.86 12.39 -10.75
C ILE A 197 13.54 11.51 -11.95
N TYR A 198 14.52 10.83 -12.50
CA TYR A 198 14.32 9.95 -13.67
C TYR A 198 13.47 8.73 -13.35
N SER A 199 13.55 8.21 -12.10
CA SER A 199 12.66 7.15 -11.65
C SER A 199 11.20 7.57 -11.70
N PHE A 200 10.88 8.78 -11.26
CA PHE A 200 9.52 9.31 -11.33
C PHE A 200 9.09 9.56 -12.78
N TYR A 201 9.97 10.06 -13.66
CA TYR A 201 9.64 10.30 -15.08
C TYR A 201 9.36 9.01 -15.82
N ILE A 202 10.21 7.99 -15.65
CA ILE A 202 10.01 6.70 -16.30
C ILE A 202 8.80 5.97 -15.68
N GLY A 203 8.63 6.04 -14.37
CA GLY A 203 7.43 5.52 -13.71
C GLY A 203 6.15 6.16 -14.22
N ALA A 204 6.15 7.49 -14.42
CA ALA A 204 5.04 8.23 -15.01
C ALA A 204 4.76 7.80 -16.48
N ALA A 205 5.83 7.63 -17.28
CA ALA A 205 5.69 7.15 -18.66
C ALA A 205 5.09 5.72 -18.71
N ILE A 206 5.55 4.82 -17.84
CA ILE A 206 5.01 3.46 -17.76
C ILE A 206 3.55 3.50 -17.28
N LEU A 207 3.22 4.31 -16.26
CA LEU A 207 1.86 4.47 -15.77
C LEU A 207 0.91 4.84 -16.92
N ILE A 208 1.20 5.90 -17.66
CA ILE A 208 0.30 6.37 -18.72
C ILE A 208 0.20 5.36 -19.86
N LEU A 209 1.30 4.72 -20.25
CA LEU A 209 1.30 3.68 -21.29
C LEU A 209 0.45 2.46 -20.88
N CYS A 210 0.58 1.99 -19.64
CA CYS A 210 -0.21 0.89 -19.12
C CYS A 210 -1.70 1.24 -19.05
N VAL A 211 -2.03 2.47 -18.67
CA VAL A 211 -3.41 2.94 -18.60
C VAL A 211 -4.00 3.12 -20.00
N ILE A 212 -3.27 3.68 -20.94
CA ILE A 212 -3.68 3.78 -22.35
C ILE A 212 -3.92 2.38 -22.91
N TYR A 213 -3.00 1.44 -22.67
CA TYR A 213 -3.15 0.04 -23.10
C TYR A 213 -4.45 -0.57 -22.57
N THR A 214 -4.73 -0.43 -21.28
CA THR A 214 -5.98 -0.92 -20.69
C THR A 214 -7.20 -0.24 -21.28
N THR A 215 -7.16 1.09 -21.45
CA THR A 215 -8.28 1.87 -22.02
C THR A 215 -8.65 1.44 -23.44
N ILE A 216 -7.65 1.07 -24.26
CA ILE A 216 -7.87 0.63 -25.64
C ILE A 216 -8.38 -0.81 -25.71
N ASN A 217 -7.85 -1.70 -24.86
CA ASN A 217 -8.12 -3.14 -24.94
C ASN A 217 -9.31 -3.62 -24.10
N VAL A 218 -9.77 -2.81 -23.14
CA VAL A 218 -10.88 -3.16 -22.25
C VAL A 218 -12.13 -2.40 -22.67
N LYS A 219 -13.22 -3.15 -22.91
CA LYS A 219 -14.54 -2.57 -23.16
C LYS A 219 -15.47 -2.97 -22.04
N GLU A 220 -15.90 -2.00 -21.26
CA GLU A 220 -16.84 -2.21 -20.17
C GLU A 220 -18.24 -2.58 -20.69
N TYR A 221 -18.98 -3.41 -19.92
CA TYR A 221 -20.37 -3.70 -20.20
C TYR A 221 -21.25 -2.48 -19.91
N SER A 222 -22.17 -2.18 -20.82
CA SER A 222 -23.16 -1.12 -20.61
C SER A 222 -24.09 -1.46 -19.43
N PRO A 223 -24.70 -0.45 -18.76
CA PRO A 223 -25.67 -0.70 -17.69
C PRO A 223 -26.79 -1.66 -18.12
N LYS A 224 -27.30 -1.50 -19.33
CA LYS A 224 -28.31 -2.41 -19.91
C LYS A 224 -27.80 -3.85 -20.09
N GLN A 225 -26.52 -4.02 -20.42
CA GLN A 225 -25.92 -5.35 -20.51
C GLN A 225 -25.72 -5.98 -19.14
N LEU A 226 -25.31 -5.18 -18.14
CA LEU A 226 -25.14 -5.66 -16.77
C LEU A 226 -26.48 -6.05 -16.14
N GLU A 227 -27.56 -5.29 -16.37
CA GLU A 227 -28.92 -5.65 -15.93
C GLU A 227 -29.40 -6.95 -16.58
N ALA A 228 -29.03 -7.19 -17.86
CA ALA A 228 -29.37 -8.40 -18.59
C ALA A 228 -28.50 -9.63 -18.20
N MET A 229 -27.42 -9.40 -17.43
CA MET A 229 -26.46 -10.40 -16.94
C MET A 229 -26.34 -10.30 -15.42
N PRO A 230 -27.43 -10.56 -14.65
CA PRO A 230 -27.34 -10.47 -13.19
C PRO A 230 -26.28 -11.44 -12.68
N GLU A 231 -25.59 -11.03 -11.60
CA GLU A 231 -24.77 -11.96 -10.84
C GLU A 231 -25.67 -13.08 -10.35
N ILE A 232 -25.35 -14.32 -10.72
CA ILE A 232 -25.91 -15.45 -10.01
C ILE A 232 -25.27 -15.37 -8.63
N GLN A 233 -26.03 -14.94 -7.63
CA GLN A 233 -25.72 -15.33 -6.27
C GLN A 233 -25.71 -16.86 -6.33
N GLU A 234 -24.53 -17.47 -6.19
CA GLU A 234 -24.49 -18.91 -5.97
C GLU A 234 -25.45 -19.18 -4.82
N GLU A 235 -26.51 -19.92 -5.08
CA GLU A 235 -27.18 -20.66 -4.01
C GLU A 235 -26.04 -21.32 -3.24
N GLU A 236 -25.95 -21.03 -1.95
CA GLU A 236 -24.99 -21.67 -1.05
C GLU A 236 -24.90 -23.14 -1.45
N PRO A 237 -23.70 -23.71 -1.68
CA PRO A 237 -23.58 -25.14 -1.91
C PRO A 237 -24.34 -25.82 -0.77
N ALA A 238 -25.37 -26.55 -1.13
CA ALA A 238 -26.27 -27.22 -0.21
C ALA A 238 -25.40 -27.86 0.88
N ALA A 239 -25.62 -27.46 2.10
CA ALA A 239 -24.89 -27.87 3.28
C ALA A 239 -24.88 -29.40 3.38
N GLY A 240 -23.83 -29.99 2.84
CA GLY A 240 -23.49 -31.40 2.92
C GLY A 240 -22.18 -31.59 3.66
N THR A 241 -22.02 -30.91 4.77
CA THR A 241 -21.10 -31.33 5.84
C THR A 241 -21.64 -30.76 7.17
N THR A 242 -22.35 -31.60 7.89
CA THR A 242 -22.73 -31.43 9.27
C THR A 242 -21.47 -31.20 10.13
N THR A 243 -21.05 -29.95 10.23
CA THR A 243 -20.27 -29.53 11.38
C THR A 243 -21.27 -29.16 12.47
N THR A 244 -21.34 -30.02 13.47
CA THR A 244 -22.08 -29.86 14.73
C THR A 244 -22.04 -28.42 15.20
N ALA A 245 -23.22 -27.78 15.16
CA ALA A 245 -23.43 -26.45 15.72
C ALA A 245 -23.18 -26.49 17.23
N SER A 246 -21.98 -26.07 17.61
CA SER A 246 -21.69 -25.73 19.01
C SER A 246 -22.50 -24.48 19.36
N HIS A 247 -23.43 -24.62 20.33
CA HIS A 247 -24.26 -23.56 20.89
C HIS A 247 -23.44 -22.54 21.72
N GLY A 248 -22.50 -21.84 21.07
CA GLY A 248 -21.85 -20.65 21.65
C GLY A 248 -22.50 -19.41 21.04
N LYS A 249 -22.92 -18.43 21.86
CA LYS A 249 -23.36 -17.11 21.39
C LYS A 249 -22.34 -16.56 20.37
N LYS A 250 -22.76 -16.32 19.12
CA LYS A 250 -21.90 -15.65 18.14
C LYS A 250 -21.45 -14.30 18.73
N PRO A 251 -20.17 -13.96 18.68
CA PRO A 251 -19.69 -12.67 19.18
C PRO A 251 -20.41 -11.54 18.44
N SER A 252 -20.68 -10.43 19.13
CA SER A 252 -21.27 -9.24 18.53
C SER A 252 -20.36 -8.74 17.40
N ILE A 253 -20.95 -8.37 16.26
CA ILE A 253 -20.22 -7.79 15.12
C ILE A 253 -19.39 -6.58 15.58
N GLY A 254 -19.93 -5.74 16.47
CA GLY A 254 -19.20 -4.60 17.05
C GLY A 254 -17.96 -5.03 17.82
N TYR A 255 -18.04 -6.10 18.63
CA TYR A 255 -16.88 -6.63 19.34
C TYR A 255 -15.80 -7.16 18.35
N THR A 256 -16.21 -7.90 17.32
CA THR A 256 -15.30 -8.41 16.30
C THR A 256 -14.64 -7.26 15.54
N PHE A 257 -15.39 -6.24 15.18
CA PHE A 257 -14.87 -5.03 14.52
C PHE A 257 -13.82 -4.33 15.39
N LEU A 258 -14.11 -4.11 16.68
CA LEU A 258 -13.17 -3.44 17.59
C LEU A 258 -11.92 -4.28 17.86
N SER A 259 -12.05 -5.60 18.03
CA SER A 259 -10.89 -6.46 18.27
C SER A 259 -9.97 -6.57 17.04
N ILE A 260 -10.54 -6.65 15.82
CA ILE A 260 -9.76 -6.58 14.60
C ILE A 260 -9.16 -5.17 14.44
N GLY A 261 -9.93 -4.12 14.73
CA GLY A 261 -9.46 -2.73 14.70
C GLY A 261 -8.26 -2.49 15.62
N LEU A 262 -8.23 -3.13 16.78
CA LEU A 262 -7.08 -3.06 17.70
C LEU A 262 -5.83 -3.69 17.10
N VAL A 263 -5.93 -4.86 16.46
CA VAL A 263 -4.79 -5.48 15.75
C VAL A 263 -4.33 -4.61 14.61
N GLN A 264 -5.26 -4.13 13.80
CA GLN A 264 -5.00 -3.23 12.68
C GLN A 264 -4.32 -1.94 13.15
N PHE A 265 -4.71 -1.40 14.31
CA PHE A 265 -4.09 -0.20 14.87
C PHE A 265 -2.58 -0.40 15.07
N PHE A 266 -2.17 -1.48 15.72
CA PHE A 266 -0.77 -1.77 15.94
C PHE A 266 -0.01 -2.01 14.62
N CYS A 267 -0.59 -2.80 13.72
CA CYS A 267 0.06 -3.14 12.45
C CYS A 267 0.28 -1.89 11.58
N TRP A 268 -0.77 -1.11 11.33
CA TRP A 268 -0.67 0.06 10.44
C TRP A 268 0.17 1.19 11.04
N ALA A 269 0.15 1.36 12.37
CA ALA A 269 1.05 2.29 13.04
C ALA A 269 2.52 1.87 12.87
N GLY A 270 2.83 0.59 13.00
CA GLY A 270 4.17 0.05 12.78
C GLY A 270 4.68 0.29 11.37
N PHE A 271 3.88 -0.04 10.35
CA PHE A 271 4.26 0.21 8.95
C PHE A 271 4.32 1.69 8.59
N MET A 272 3.56 2.55 9.25
CA MET A 272 3.69 4.01 9.09
C MET A 272 5.08 4.48 9.50
N TYR A 273 5.62 3.98 10.62
CA TYR A 273 6.99 4.33 11.03
C TYR A 273 8.06 3.74 10.11
N MET A 274 7.82 2.56 9.51
CA MET A 274 8.68 2.06 8.46
C MET A 274 8.77 3.06 7.30
N TRP A 275 7.66 3.49 6.74
CA TRP A 275 7.67 4.44 5.61
C TRP A 275 8.27 5.79 5.97
N SER A 276 8.04 6.25 7.19
CA SER A 276 8.54 7.56 7.63
C SER A 276 10.04 7.57 7.86
N TYR A 277 10.62 6.51 8.41
CA TYR A 277 11.95 6.54 8.98
C TYR A 277 12.96 5.57 8.38
N SER A 278 12.55 4.60 7.52
CA SER A 278 13.48 3.57 7.00
C SER A 278 14.68 4.15 6.27
N ALA A 279 14.51 5.16 5.40
CA ALA A 279 15.61 5.69 4.61
C ALA A 279 16.69 6.30 5.52
N GLY A 280 16.31 7.11 6.51
CA GLY A 280 17.23 7.68 7.47
C GLY A 280 17.81 6.63 8.42
N ALA A 281 17.01 5.66 8.87
CA ALA A 281 17.49 4.57 9.72
C ALA A 281 18.56 3.73 9.01
N ILE A 282 18.36 3.41 7.73
CA ILE A 282 19.35 2.67 6.92
C ILE A 282 20.63 3.52 6.77
N ALA A 283 20.51 4.83 6.56
CA ALA A 283 21.64 5.73 6.49
C ALA A 283 22.42 5.78 7.81
N GLU A 284 21.72 5.85 8.95
CA GLU A 284 22.34 5.83 10.28
C GLU A 284 23.09 4.50 10.52
N MET A 285 22.43 3.35 10.27
CA MET A 285 22.99 2.05 10.66
C MET A 285 24.05 1.50 9.72
N CYS A 286 23.94 1.74 8.41
CA CYS A 286 24.83 1.11 7.42
C CYS A 286 25.86 2.08 6.82
N TRP A 287 25.55 3.37 6.74
CA TRP A 287 26.45 4.41 6.23
C TRP A 287 26.97 5.38 7.31
N GLY A 288 26.48 5.25 8.55
CA GLY A 288 26.92 6.07 9.68
C GLY A 288 26.68 7.57 9.50
N THR A 289 25.66 7.94 8.73
CA THR A 289 25.37 9.35 8.42
C THR A 289 23.90 9.71 8.67
N THR A 290 23.71 10.94 9.16
CA THR A 290 22.39 11.58 9.27
C THR A 290 22.28 12.78 8.33
N ASP A 291 23.37 13.13 7.64
CA ASP A 291 23.40 14.23 6.68
C ASP A 291 22.69 13.83 5.39
N THR A 292 21.52 14.44 5.16
CA THR A 292 20.62 14.17 4.04
C THR A 292 21.21 14.53 2.67
N HIS A 293 22.27 15.34 2.64
CA HIS A 293 22.96 15.75 1.41
C HIS A 293 24.19 14.89 1.12
N SER A 294 24.60 14.05 2.05
CA SER A 294 25.76 13.16 1.87
C SER A 294 25.48 12.07 0.82
N ALA A 295 26.52 11.65 0.12
CA ALA A 295 26.44 10.53 -0.81
C ALA A 295 25.93 9.24 -0.11
N GLY A 296 26.37 8.99 1.13
CA GLY A 296 25.95 7.84 1.92
C GLY A 296 24.44 7.83 2.20
N TYR A 297 23.84 8.98 2.53
CA TYR A 297 22.40 9.08 2.73
C TYR A 297 21.62 8.78 1.44
N GLN A 298 22.11 9.29 0.32
CA GLN A 298 21.47 9.08 -0.97
C GLN A 298 21.61 7.63 -1.46
N GLU A 299 22.73 6.97 -1.16
CA GLU A 299 22.90 5.52 -1.40
C GLU A 299 21.98 4.69 -0.50
N ALA A 300 21.88 5.05 0.78
CA ALA A 300 20.92 4.41 1.71
C ALA A 300 19.48 4.56 1.24
N GLY A 301 19.11 5.70 0.64
CA GLY A 301 17.81 5.91 0.02
C GLY A 301 17.53 4.95 -1.14
N ASN A 302 18.51 4.67 -2.00
CA ASN A 302 18.39 3.66 -3.04
C ASN A 302 18.29 2.25 -2.45
N TRP A 303 19.08 1.97 -1.41
CA TRP A 303 19.04 0.69 -0.70
C TRP A 303 17.73 0.45 0.03
N ASN A 304 17.09 1.51 0.53
CA ASN A 304 15.73 1.46 1.08
C ASN A 304 14.73 0.90 0.05
N GLY A 305 14.82 1.33 -1.21
CA GLY A 305 14.03 0.78 -2.30
C GLY A 305 14.29 -0.71 -2.51
N VAL A 306 15.55 -1.15 -2.48
CA VAL A 306 15.91 -2.59 -2.56
C VAL A 306 15.30 -3.37 -1.39
N CYS A 307 15.39 -2.84 -0.18
CA CYS A 307 14.78 -3.46 1.01
C CYS A 307 13.25 -3.61 0.89
N TYR A 308 12.58 -2.59 0.36
CA TYR A 308 11.13 -2.66 0.13
C TYR A 308 10.76 -3.67 -0.97
N ALA A 309 11.59 -3.80 -2.02
CA ALA A 309 11.40 -4.84 -3.03
C ALA A 309 11.54 -6.24 -2.41
N ILE A 310 12.53 -6.44 -1.54
CA ILE A 310 12.73 -7.71 -0.81
C ILE A 310 11.57 -7.99 0.14
N GLN A 311 11.08 -6.97 0.86
CA GLN A 311 9.89 -7.09 1.69
C GLN A 311 8.65 -7.50 0.87
N ALA A 312 8.46 -6.92 -0.31
CA ALA A 312 7.36 -7.30 -1.20
C ALA A 312 7.49 -8.74 -1.69
N ILE A 313 8.70 -9.19 -2.08
CA ILE A 313 8.97 -10.58 -2.45
C ILE A 313 8.71 -11.53 -1.27
N GLY A 314 9.20 -11.19 -0.08
CA GLY A 314 8.95 -11.95 1.14
C GLY A 314 7.46 -12.09 1.46
N SER A 315 6.71 -11.00 1.24
CA SER A 315 5.25 -11.00 1.40
C SER A 315 4.55 -11.96 0.44
N VAL A 316 4.94 -11.98 -0.84
CA VAL A 316 4.36 -12.90 -1.83
C VAL A 316 4.66 -14.36 -1.48
N ILE A 317 5.91 -14.66 -1.11
CA ILE A 317 6.31 -16.01 -0.70
C ILE A 317 5.51 -16.43 0.53
N TRP A 318 5.46 -15.59 1.56
CA TRP A 318 4.74 -15.89 2.79
C TRP A 318 3.24 -16.07 2.58
N ALA A 319 2.63 -15.20 1.75
CA ALA A 319 1.22 -15.33 1.39
C ALA A 319 0.89 -16.69 0.76
N ALA A 320 1.77 -17.21 -0.10
CA ALA A 320 1.66 -18.56 -0.65
C ALA A 320 1.81 -19.66 0.41
N CYS A 321 2.61 -19.43 1.47
CA CYS A 321 2.81 -20.36 2.57
C CYS A 321 1.69 -20.33 3.63
N ILE A 322 0.97 -19.23 3.80
CA ILE A 322 -0.08 -19.05 4.82
C ILE A 322 -1.07 -20.22 4.88
N PRO A 323 -1.67 -20.73 3.77
CA PRO A 323 -2.62 -21.84 3.83
C PRO A 323 -2.02 -23.12 4.41
N PHE A 324 -0.76 -23.40 4.10
CA PHE A 324 -0.06 -24.60 4.60
C PHE A 324 0.29 -24.45 6.08
N ILE A 325 0.76 -23.27 6.50
CA ILE A 325 1.11 -22.96 7.89
C ILE A 325 -0.15 -22.97 8.76
N SER A 326 -1.23 -22.33 8.32
CA SER A 326 -2.51 -22.30 9.03
C SER A 326 -3.06 -23.71 9.25
N LYS A 327 -2.99 -24.57 8.20
CA LYS A 327 -3.38 -25.98 8.31
C LYS A 327 -2.49 -26.76 9.27
N ALA A 328 -1.18 -26.54 9.24
CA ALA A 328 -0.22 -27.20 10.14
C ALA A 328 -0.43 -26.81 11.60
N LEU A 329 -0.65 -25.51 11.85
CA LEU A 329 -0.92 -24.96 13.18
C LEU A 329 -2.37 -25.21 13.66
N ARG A 330 -3.25 -25.65 12.78
CA ARG A 330 -4.71 -25.83 13.02
C ARG A 330 -5.40 -24.57 13.57
N SER A 331 -4.85 -23.41 13.29
CA SER A 331 -5.37 -22.14 13.82
C SER A 331 -4.90 -20.95 12.98
N ASP A 332 -5.85 -20.25 12.37
CA ASP A 332 -5.58 -19.01 11.63
C ASP A 332 -5.05 -17.90 12.54
N LYS A 333 -5.53 -17.84 13.80
CA LYS A 333 -5.03 -16.89 14.79
C LYS A 333 -3.56 -17.11 15.11
N MET A 334 -3.16 -18.38 15.29
CA MET A 334 -1.77 -18.71 15.59
C MET A 334 -0.85 -18.41 14.38
N CYS A 335 -1.32 -18.69 13.17
CA CYS A 335 -0.63 -18.30 11.93
C CYS A 335 -0.48 -16.77 11.82
N TYR A 336 -1.54 -16.03 12.11
CA TYR A 336 -1.51 -14.57 12.10
C TYR A 336 -0.55 -14.02 13.15
N THR A 337 -0.65 -14.49 14.41
CA THR A 337 0.26 -14.10 15.50
C THR A 337 1.72 -14.39 15.12
N LEU A 338 2.03 -15.60 14.65
CA LEU A 338 3.38 -15.98 14.22
C LEU A 338 3.92 -15.05 13.14
N SER A 339 3.11 -14.73 12.14
CA SER A 339 3.49 -13.84 11.04
C SER A 339 3.80 -12.43 11.52
N LEU A 340 2.98 -11.87 12.43
CA LEU A 340 3.22 -10.54 13.00
C LEU A 340 4.45 -10.51 13.91
N VAL A 341 4.66 -11.56 14.70
CA VAL A 341 5.87 -11.68 15.55
C VAL A 341 7.12 -11.78 14.69
N LEU A 342 7.12 -12.58 13.61
CA LEU A 342 8.25 -12.64 12.67
C LEU A 342 8.53 -11.28 12.04
N GLY A 343 7.51 -10.56 11.58
CA GLY A 343 7.64 -9.19 11.06
C GLY A 343 8.19 -8.23 12.09
N GLY A 344 7.70 -8.32 13.33
CA GLY A 344 8.17 -7.51 14.46
C GLY A 344 9.63 -7.79 14.81
N LEU A 345 10.03 -9.06 14.85
CA LEU A 345 11.43 -9.45 15.06
C LEU A 345 12.33 -8.96 13.92
N GLY A 346 11.83 -8.96 12.68
CA GLY A 346 12.53 -8.37 11.55
C GLY A 346 12.89 -6.91 11.81
N PHE A 347 11.93 -6.09 12.25
CA PHE A 347 12.18 -4.69 12.59
C PHE A 347 13.12 -4.53 13.79
N ILE A 348 12.88 -5.28 14.89
CA ILE A 348 13.70 -5.18 16.10
C ILE A 348 15.14 -5.59 15.84
N SER A 349 15.39 -6.58 14.96
CA SER A 349 16.73 -7.05 14.62
C SER A 349 17.59 -5.95 13.97
N MET A 350 16.97 -4.95 13.36
CA MET A 350 17.70 -3.82 12.73
C MET A 350 18.52 -2.99 13.72
N LEU A 351 18.20 -3.04 15.02
CA LEU A 351 19.03 -2.38 16.06
C LEU A 351 20.47 -2.88 16.10
N TRP A 352 20.74 -4.10 15.62
CA TRP A 352 22.08 -4.72 15.66
C TRP A 352 22.67 -4.95 14.28
N ILE A 353 21.96 -4.58 13.22
CA ILE A 353 22.42 -4.76 11.84
C ILE A 353 23.18 -3.49 11.42
N HIS A 354 24.42 -3.67 10.99
CA HIS A 354 25.27 -2.60 10.42
C HIS A 354 25.68 -2.93 8.98
N ASP A 355 25.44 -4.13 8.52
CA ASP A 355 25.69 -4.57 7.15
C ASP A 355 24.43 -4.45 6.30
N GLN A 356 24.53 -3.75 5.17
CA GLN A 356 23.41 -3.51 4.27
C GLN A 356 22.78 -4.80 3.72
N TYR A 357 23.56 -5.86 3.52
CA TYR A 357 23.04 -7.12 2.97
C TYR A 357 22.27 -7.94 4.02
N LEU A 358 22.61 -7.82 5.29
CA LEU A 358 21.84 -8.46 6.37
C LEU A 358 20.43 -7.86 6.52
N LEU A 359 20.21 -6.62 6.07
CA LEU A 359 18.89 -6.02 6.03
C LEU A 359 17.89 -6.83 5.17
N TRP A 360 18.38 -7.58 4.17
CA TRP A 360 17.51 -8.42 3.35
C TRP A 360 16.78 -9.46 4.19
N VAL A 361 17.43 -10.08 5.16
CA VAL A 361 16.80 -11.05 6.06
C VAL A 361 15.73 -10.37 6.91
N ALA A 362 16.06 -9.19 7.47
CA ALA A 362 15.12 -8.42 8.28
C ALA A 362 13.86 -8.04 7.47
N TYR A 363 14.03 -7.52 6.25
CA TYR A 363 12.91 -7.12 5.40
C TYR A 363 12.11 -8.31 4.83
N LEU A 364 12.73 -9.47 4.61
CA LEU A 364 11.98 -10.70 4.33
C LEU A 364 11.04 -11.08 5.47
N LEU A 365 11.51 -10.99 6.72
CA LEU A 365 10.67 -11.23 7.90
C LEU A 365 9.56 -10.18 8.03
N VAL A 366 9.86 -8.91 7.79
CA VAL A 366 8.84 -7.84 7.73
C VAL A 366 7.76 -8.15 6.69
N GLY A 367 8.16 -8.74 5.56
CA GLY A 367 7.24 -9.21 4.53
C GLY A 367 6.23 -10.25 5.02
N CYS A 368 6.61 -11.12 5.97
CA CYS A 368 5.68 -12.07 6.59
C CYS A 368 4.55 -11.35 7.34
N GLY A 369 4.89 -10.33 8.13
CA GLY A 369 3.91 -9.50 8.83
C GLY A 369 2.99 -8.75 7.86
N TRP A 370 3.57 -8.19 6.80
CA TRP A 370 2.81 -7.48 5.76
C TRP A 370 1.77 -8.36 5.07
N ALA A 371 2.16 -9.56 4.64
CA ALA A 371 1.24 -10.52 4.02
C ALA A 371 0.05 -10.85 4.91
N ALA A 372 0.35 -11.14 6.18
CA ALA A 372 -0.65 -11.56 7.15
C ALA A 372 -1.63 -10.44 7.53
N MET A 373 -1.12 -9.21 7.73
CA MET A 373 -1.99 -8.07 8.08
C MET A 373 -2.92 -7.63 6.94
N LEU A 374 -2.60 -7.95 5.70
CA LEU A 374 -3.49 -7.69 4.58
C LEU A 374 -4.57 -8.77 4.43
N ALA A 375 -4.27 -10.02 4.78
CA ALA A 375 -5.16 -11.16 4.56
C ALA A 375 -6.11 -11.43 5.74
N PHE A 376 -5.57 -11.68 6.94
CA PHE A 376 -6.35 -12.20 8.06
C PHE A 376 -7.45 -11.28 8.60
N PRO A 377 -7.24 -9.96 8.75
CA PRO A 377 -8.31 -9.08 9.24
C PRO A 377 -9.53 -9.11 8.33
N PHE A 378 -9.31 -9.13 7.03
CA PHE A 378 -10.39 -9.22 6.05
C PHE A 378 -11.11 -10.57 6.13
N ILE A 379 -10.36 -11.68 6.24
CA ILE A 379 -10.94 -13.03 6.40
C ILE A 379 -11.80 -13.10 7.66
N PHE A 380 -11.28 -12.69 8.81
CA PHE A 380 -12.02 -12.75 10.08
C PHE A 380 -13.26 -11.86 10.05
N PHE A 381 -13.16 -10.68 9.43
CA PHE A 381 -14.28 -9.75 9.38
C PHE A 381 -15.36 -10.19 8.42
N THR A 382 -15.01 -10.66 7.22
CA THR A 382 -15.99 -11.19 6.25
C THR A 382 -16.70 -12.42 6.78
N ASN A 383 -15.99 -13.34 7.46
CA ASN A 383 -16.59 -14.50 8.12
C ASN A 383 -17.60 -14.10 9.21
N ALA A 384 -17.30 -13.04 9.98
CA ALA A 384 -18.22 -12.53 11.00
C ALA A 384 -19.47 -11.85 10.41
N LEU A 385 -19.35 -11.33 9.18
CA LEU A 385 -20.43 -10.64 8.47
C LEU A 385 -21.29 -11.56 7.59
N GLN A 386 -20.98 -12.86 7.49
CA GLN A 386 -21.77 -13.79 6.68
C GLN A 386 -23.26 -13.74 7.03
N GLY A 387 -24.11 -13.56 6.02
CA GLY A 387 -25.56 -13.42 6.15
C GLY A 387 -26.04 -12.06 6.67
N ASN A 388 -25.17 -11.06 6.80
CA ASN A 388 -25.58 -9.72 7.22
C ASN A 388 -25.94 -8.83 6.02
N PRO A 389 -27.17 -8.30 5.92
CA PRO A 389 -27.61 -7.48 4.78
C PRO A 389 -26.85 -6.15 4.66
N LYS A 390 -26.15 -5.69 5.71
CA LYS A 390 -25.34 -4.47 5.74
C LYS A 390 -23.84 -4.72 5.54
N MET A 391 -23.45 -5.85 4.97
CA MET A 391 -22.06 -6.24 4.78
C MET A 391 -21.23 -5.15 4.07
N GLY A 392 -21.77 -4.56 2.99
CA GLY A 392 -21.07 -3.48 2.27
C GLY A 392 -20.78 -2.25 3.12
N THR A 393 -21.73 -1.84 3.98
CA THR A 393 -21.52 -0.71 4.92
C THR A 393 -20.41 -1.00 5.92
N TYR A 394 -20.39 -2.21 6.49
CA TYR A 394 -19.35 -2.61 7.43
C TYR A 394 -17.96 -2.71 6.77
N LEU A 395 -17.88 -3.20 5.53
CA LEU A 395 -16.63 -3.24 4.78
C LEU A 395 -16.13 -1.83 4.43
N GLY A 396 -17.04 -0.89 4.13
CA GLY A 396 -16.68 0.52 3.97
C GLY A 396 -16.11 1.12 5.26
N LEU A 397 -16.72 0.84 6.41
CA LEU A 397 -16.24 1.27 7.73
C LEU A 397 -14.90 0.62 8.09
N PHE A 398 -14.65 -0.61 7.61
CA PHE A 398 -13.39 -1.32 7.83
C PHE A 398 -12.17 -0.56 7.30
N ASN A 399 -12.31 0.24 6.23
CA ASN A 399 -11.23 1.08 5.72
C ASN A 399 -10.76 2.12 6.76
N CYS A 400 -11.63 2.54 7.69
CA CYS A 400 -11.23 3.42 8.78
C CYS A 400 -10.24 2.76 9.75
N THR A 401 -10.31 1.43 9.94
CA THR A 401 -9.35 0.70 10.77
C THR A 401 -7.95 0.62 10.13
N ILE A 402 -7.84 0.94 8.86
CA ILE A 402 -6.58 1.05 8.11
C ILE A 402 -6.03 2.47 8.18
N CYS A 403 -6.86 3.46 7.82
CA CYS A 403 -6.40 4.84 7.66
C CYS A 403 -6.19 5.57 8.99
N LEU A 404 -7.09 5.38 9.95
CA LEU A 404 -7.03 6.09 11.23
C LEU A 404 -5.74 5.80 12.04
N PRO A 405 -5.29 4.53 12.19
CA PRO A 405 -4.03 4.24 12.85
C PRO A 405 -2.82 4.90 12.18
N GLN A 406 -2.80 4.98 10.86
CA GLN A 406 -1.73 5.63 10.11
C GLN A 406 -1.69 7.14 10.40
N ILE A 407 -2.84 7.80 10.42
CA ILE A 407 -2.94 9.23 10.76
C ILE A 407 -2.47 9.46 12.20
N VAL A 408 -2.92 8.66 13.15
CA VAL A 408 -2.50 8.77 14.57
C VAL A 408 -0.99 8.56 14.71
N ALA A 409 -0.43 7.53 14.07
CA ALA A 409 1.00 7.26 14.09
C ALA A 409 1.81 8.40 13.44
N ALA A 410 1.32 8.96 12.34
CA ALA A 410 1.98 10.08 11.67
C ALA A 410 1.99 11.35 12.54
N VAL A 411 0.91 11.65 13.25
CA VAL A 411 0.85 12.79 14.18
C VAL A 411 1.79 12.61 15.37
N LEU A 412 1.89 11.39 15.91
CA LEU A 412 2.71 11.08 17.07
C LEU A 412 4.18 10.84 16.75
N GLY A 413 4.52 10.57 15.49
CA GLY A 413 5.85 10.08 15.10
C GLY A 413 7.00 11.01 15.46
N GLY A 414 6.86 12.32 15.25
CA GLY A 414 7.88 13.29 15.60
C GLY A 414 8.15 13.36 17.11
N SER A 415 7.09 13.38 17.93
CA SER A 415 7.22 13.37 19.39
C SER A 415 7.86 12.07 19.89
N LEU A 416 7.47 10.94 19.29
CA LEU A 416 8.01 9.64 19.65
C LEU A 416 9.48 9.51 19.24
N LEU A 417 9.88 10.04 18.07
CA LEU A 417 11.28 10.12 17.67
C LEU A 417 12.11 10.93 18.67
N GLY A 418 11.55 12.04 19.20
CA GLY A 418 12.21 12.82 20.26
C GLY A 418 12.46 12.05 21.55
N MET A 419 11.59 11.08 21.90
CA MET A 419 11.77 10.20 23.05
C MET A 419 12.76 9.07 22.79
N VAL A 420 12.74 8.51 21.58
CA VAL A 420 13.55 7.35 21.18
C VAL A 420 14.97 7.77 20.78
N GLY A 421 15.12 8.95 20.18
CA GLY A 421 16.39 9.59 19.87
C GLY A 421 17.03 9.20 18.54
N THR A 422 16.62 8.10 17.90
CA THR A 422 17.19 7.62 16.62
C THR A 422 16.10 7.08 15.68
N GLN A 423 16.33 7.21 14.36
CA GLN A 423 15.41 6.66 13.38
C GLN A 423 15.43 5.11 13.36
N VAL A 424 16.58 4.51 13.67
CA VAL A 424 16.71 3.07 13.87
C VAL A 424 15.83 2.60 15.03
N GLY A 425 15.82 3.35 16.13
CA GLY A 425 14.94 3.10 17.27
C GLY A 425 13.47 3.17 16.91
N MET A 426 13.07 4.04 15.97
CA MET A 426 11.68 4.09 15.47
C MET A 426 11.28 2.83 14.70
N LEU A 427 12.23 2.18 13.99
CA LEU A 427 11.97 0.86 13.39
C LEU A 427 11.80 -0.21 14.46
N ALA A 428 12.57 -0.16 15.56
CA ALA A 428 12.35 -1.07 16.67
C ALA A 428 10.97 -0.86 17.33
N VAL A 429 10.52 0.40 17.48
CA VAL A 429 9.15 0.71 17.92
C VAL A 429 8.12 0.10 16.97
N ALA A 430 8.33 0.20 15.64
CA ALA A 430 7.47 -0.47 14.66
C ALA A 430 7.41 -1.98 14.90
N GLY A 431 8.54 -2.60 15.22
CA GLY A 431 8.62 -4.02 15.56
C GLY A 431 7.85 -4.37 16.83
N VAL A 432 7.99 -3.59 17.88
CA VAL A 432 7.22 -3.76 19.13
C VAL A 432 5.72 -3.65 18.87
N LEU A 433 5.29 -2.67 18.05
CA LEU A 433 3.88 -2.52 17.66
C LEU A 433 3.37 -3.76 16.93
N LEU A 434 4.14 -4.34 15.99
CA LEU A 434 3.74 -5.57 15.32
C LEU A 434 3.59 -6.75 16.31
N VAL A 435 4.52 -6.90 17.26
CA VAL A 435 4.45 -7.93 18.29
C VAL A 435 3.19 -7.71 19.17
N CYS A 436 2.91 -6.47 19.58
CA CYS A 436 1.69 -6.12 20.30
C CYS A 436 0.43 -6.45 19.48
N GLY A 437 0.47 -6.17 18.16
CA GLY A 437 -0.58 -6.60 17.24
C GLY A 437 -0.76 -8.11 17.22
N GLY A 438 0.32 -8.88 17.20
CA GLY A 438 0.31 -10.35 17.30
C GLY A 438 -0.32 -10.86 18.60
N LEU A 439 -0.04 -10.22 19.73
CA LEU A 439 -0.68 -10.53 21.00
C LEU A 439 -2.16 -10.15 21.00
N ALA A 440 -2.50 -8.99 20.40
CA ALA A 440 -3.87 -8.53 20.27
C ALA A 440 -4.77 -9.45 19.41
N VAL A 441 -4.20 -10.27 18.52
CA VAL A 441 -4.95 -11.27 17.71
C VAL A 441 -5.79 -12.19 18.62
N TRP A 442 -5.31 -12.50 19.82
CA TRP A 442 -6.02 -13.38 20.75
C TRP A 442 -7.31 -12.76 21.34
N SER A 443 -7.48 -11.43 21.23
CA SER A 443 -8.74 -10.77 21.55
C SER A 443 -9.86 -11.06 20.54
N ILE A 444 -9.52 -11.45 19.30
CA ILE A 444 -10.50 -11.75 18.25
C ILE A 444 -11.26 -13.04 18.63
N LYS A 445 -12.56 -12.94 18.87
CA LYS A 445 -13.42 -14.10 19.11
C LYS A 445 -13.99 -14.65 17.80
N ALA A 446 -13.12 -15.01 16.85
CA ALA A 446 -13.51 -15.77 15.66
C ALA A 446 -13.23 -17.26 15.93
N LYS A 447 -14.16 -18.13 15.48
CA LYS A 447 -13.92 -19.57 15.43
C LYS A 447 -13.01 -19.90 14.26
#